data_2bcd25a1f4b235e20602e8c1c865e38a
#
_entry.id   2bcd25a1f4b235e20602e8c1c865e38a
#
_cell.length_a   1.000
_cell.length_b   1.000
_cell.length_c   1.000
_cell.angle_alpha   90.00
_cell.angle_beta   90.00
_cell.angle_gamma   90.00
#
_symmetry.space_group_name_H-M   'P 1'
#
loop_
_entity.id
_entity.type
_entity.pdbx_description
1 polymer ?
#
loop_
_entity_poly.entity_id
_entity_poly.type
_entity_poly.pdbx_seq_one_letter_code
_entity_poly.pdbx_strand_id
1 'polypeptide(L)'
;MDTIDLDIMKAIKTVSPKRSISPVKVNEVLELDEVELGDRLMKLRKSGLVDILISDYPSSLTLPNAISKVFVTELGRKTLKEEG
;
A
#
# COMPACT_ATOMS: atom_id res chain seq x y z
N MET A 1 0.44 -8.82 13.20
CA MET A 1 0.68 -7.69 12.28
C MET A 1 0.24 -6.39 12.96
N ASP A 2 0.97 -5.33 12.72
CA ASP A 2 0.66 -3.99 13.23
C ASP A 2 -0.71 -3.52 12.73
N THR A 3 -1.49 -2.87 13.59
CA THR A 3 -2.82 -2.36 13.25
C THR A 3 -2.78 -1.37 12.09
N ILE A 4 -1.75 -0.51 12.05
CA ILE A 4 -1.59 0.47 10.96
C ILE A 4 -1.34 -0.24 9.64
N ASP A 5 -0.52 -1.29 9.64
CA ASP A 5 -0.26 -2.08 8.44
C ASP A 5 -1.53 -2.79 7.95
N LEU A 6 -2.35 -3.30 8.85
CA LEU A 6 -3.66 -3.87 8.50
C LEU A 6 -4.57 -2.80 7.87
N ASP A 7 -4.60 -1.61 8.46
CA ASP A 7 -5.41 -0.51 7.93
C ASP A 7 -4.96 -0.11 6.53
N ILE A 8 -3.65 -0.07 6.29
CA ILE A 8 -3.09 0.22 4.96
C ILE A 8 -3.58 -0.81 3.95
N MET A 9 -3.45 -2.09 4.26
CA MET A 9 -3.86 -3.16 3.36
C MET A 9 -5.37 -3.15 3.12
N LYS A 10 -6.16 -2.92 4.16
CA LYS A 10 -7.62 -2.80 4.04
C LYS A 10 -8.00 -1.63 3.14
N ALA A 11 -7.35 -0.49 3.30
CA ALA A 11 -7.62 0.69 2.48
C ALA A 11 -7.30 0.42 1.00
N ILE A 12 -6.16 -0.20 0.71
CA ILE A 12 -5.79 -0.55 -0.67
C ILE A 12 -6.85 -1.48 -1.27
N LYS A 13 -7.24 -2.50 -0.54
CA LYS A 13 -8.24 -3.47 -1.01
C LYS A 13 -9.60 -2.82 -1.23
N THR A 14 -9.99 -1.90 -0.35
CA THR A 14 -11.28 -1.22 -0.44
C THR A 14 -11.32 -0.24 -1.61
N VAL A 15 -10.26 0.56 -1.78
CA VAL A 15 -10.20 1.59 -2.83
C VAL A 15 -9.99 0.95 -4.21
N SER A 16 -9.19 -0.10 -4.28
CA SER A 16 -8.87 -0.74 -5.56
C SER A 16 -8.75 -2.26 -5.40
N PRO A 17 -9.88 -2.97 -5.35
CA PRO A 17 -9.87 -4.42 -5.07
C PRO A 17 -9.28 -5.27 -6.19
N LYS A 18 -9.21 -4.77 -7.42
CA LYS A 18 -8.80 -5.56 -8.59
C LYS A 18 -7.60 -5.02 -9.35
N ARG A 19 -7.11 -3.83 -9.00
CA ARG A 19 -6.03 -3.17 -9.75
C ARG A 19 -5.03 -2.55 -8.81
N SER A 20 -3.83 -2.29 -9.32
CA SER A 20 -2.88 -1.45 -8.61
C SER A 20 -3.39 0.00 -8.63
N ILE A 21 -3.05 0.75 -7.62
CA ILE A 21 -3.48 2.13 -7.45
C ILE A 21 -2.35 2.97 -6.87
N SER A 22 -2.36 4.26 -7.14
CA SER A 22 -1.42 5.19 -6.51
C SER A 22 -1.58 5.16 -4.99
N PRO A 23 -0.49 5.01 -4.24
CA PRO A 23 -0.56 5.05 -2.78
C PRO A 23 -0.98 6.41 -2.25
N VAL A 24 -0.76 7.48 -3.01
CA VAL A 24 -1.23 8.83 -2.64
C VAL A 24 -2.75 8.86 -2.58
N LYS A 25 -3.42 8.18 -3.51
CA LYS A 25 -4.88 8.08 -3.51
C LYS A 25 -5.39 7.26 -2.33
N VAL A 26 -4.71 6.17 -2.01
CA VAL A 26 -5.04 5.37 -0.83
C VAL A 26 -4.87 6.21 0.44
N ASN A 27 -3.84 7.04 0.47
CA ASN A 27 -3.56 7.89 1.63
C ASN A 27 -4.59 9.00 1.85
N GLU A 28 -5.42 9.31 0.87
CA GLU A 28 -6.54 10.24 1.07
C GLU A 28 -7.50 9.69 2.14
N VAL A 29 -7.57 8.38 2.27
CA VAL A 29 -8.39 7.70 3.29
C VAL A 29 -7.63 7.54 4.59
N LEU A 30 -6.33 7.22 4.52
CA LEU A 30 -5.51 6.90 5.70
C LEU A 30 -4.99 8.13 6.43
N GLU A 31 -4.68 9.18 5.69
CA GLU A 31 -4.11 10.44 6.21
C GLU A 31 -2.82 10.23 7.02
N LEU A 32 -1.97 9.31 6.55
CA LEU A 32 -0.65 9.09 7.14
C LEU A 32 0.37 10.03 6.52
N ASP A 33 1.47 10.25 7.25
CA ASP A 33 2.65 10.89 6.67
C ASP A 33 3.12 10.06 5.47
N GLU A 34 3.42 10.71 4.35
CA GLU A 34 3.79 10.02 3.12
C GLU A 34 5.09 9.22 3.24
N VAL A 35 6.06 9.72 4.01
CA VAL A 35 7.31 9.00 4.24
C VAL A 35 7.05 7.74 5.06
N GLU A 36 6.24 7.85 6.10
CA GLU A 36 5.85 6.71 6.93
C GLU A 36 5.10 5.66 6.12
N LEU A 37 4.14 6.11 5.30
CA LEU A 37 3.38 5.20 4.44
C LEU A 37 4.32 4.45 3.49
N GLY A 38 5.26 5.17 2.87
CA GLY A 38 6.25 4.56 1.98
C GLY A 38 7.09 3.52 2.67
N ASP A 39 7.58 3.82 3.88
CA ASP A 39 8.39 2.88 4.66
C ASP A 39 7.60 1.62 5.03
N ARG A 40 6.34 1.78 5.43
CA ARG A 40 5.47 0.65 5.75
C ARG A 40 5.15 -0.20 4.53
N LEU A 41 4.92 0.42 3.38
CA LEU A 41 4.69 -0.31 2.12
C LEU A 41 5.91 -1.12 1.72
N MET A 42 7.12 -0.59 1.91
CA MET A 42 8.34 -1.34 1.63
C MET A 42 8.47 -2.57 2.53
N LYS A 43 8.13 -2.44 3.81
CA LYS A 43 8.11 -3.57 4.73
C LYS A 43 7.08 -4.62 4.33
N LEU A 44 5.88 -4.18 3.99
CA LEU A 44 4.80 -5.08 3.55
C LEU A 44 5.18 -5.81 2.27
N ARG A 45 5.85 -5.12 1.34
CA ARG A 45 6.37 -5.75 0.13
C ARG A 45 7.40 -6.82 0.47
N LYS A 46 8.30 -6.52 1.39
CA LYS A 46 9.33 -7.47 1.82
C LYS A 46 8.73 -8.74 2.40
N SER A 47 7.59 -8.60 3.08
CA SER A 47 6.84 -9.74 3.62
C SER A 47 5.95 -10.43 2.59
N GLY A 48 5.89 -9.91 1.36
CA GLY A 48 5.08 -10.50 0.30
C GLY A 48 3.59 -10.20 0.37
N LEU A 49 3.19 -9.27 1.24
CA LEU A 49 1.77 -8.96 1.48
C LEU A 49 1.22 -7.92 0.49
N VAL A 50 2.09 -7.06 -0.04
CA VAL A 50 1.75 -6.11 -1.11
C VAL A 50 2.83 -6.18 -2.17
N ASP A 51 2.49 -5.71 -3.37
CA ASP A 51 3.48 -5.46 -4.40
C ASP A 51 3.41 -4.00 -4.80
N ILE A 52 4.50 -3.48 -5.32
CA ILE A 52 4.64 -2.06 -5.66
C ILE A 52 5.30 -1.90 -7.01
N LEU A 53 5.06 -0.73 -7.63
CA LEU A 53 5.77 -0.29 -8.81
C LEU A 53 6.53 0.98 -8.45
N ILE A 54 7.80 1.00 -8.79
CA ILE A 54 8.68 2.17 -8.61
C ILE A 54 8.71 2.93 -9.93
N SER A 55 8.60 4.24 -9.85
CA SER A 55 8.65 5.11 -11.03
C SER A 55 9.92 5.95 -11.01
N ASP A 56 10.57 6.07 -12.18
CA ASP A 56 11.70 6.97 -12.37
C ASP A 56 11.25 8.42 -12.56
N TYR A 57 9.96 8.63 -12.78
CA TYR A 57 9.39 9.96 -13.06
C TYR A 57 8.33 10.28 -12.01
N PRO A 58 8.74 10.83 -10.85
CA PRO A 58 7.79 11.15 -9.78
C PRO A 58 6.79 12.21 -10.22
N SER A 59 5.56 12.07 -9.73
CA SER A 59 4.47 12.99 -9.99
C SER A 59 3.72 13.24 -8.67
N SER A 60 2.65 14.02 -8.72
CA SER A 60 1.81 14.26 -7.55
C SER A 60 1.13 12.98 -7.02
N LEU A 61 1.12 11.90 -7.81
CA LEU A 61 0.55 10.60 -7.44
C LEU A 61 1.61 9.58 -7.02
N THR A 62 2.86 10.02 -6.84
CA THR A 62 3.99 9.18 -6.47
C THR A 62 4.47 9.57 -5.06
N LEU A 63 4.71 8.58 -4.21
CA LEU A 63 5.27 8.85 -2.87
C LEU A 63 6.72 9.34 -2.96
N PRO A 64 7.24 9.98 -1.90
CA PRO A 64 8.64 10.45 -1.88
C PRO A 64 9.67 9.36 -2.18
N ASN A 65 9.39 8.10 -1.84
CA ASN A 65 10.27 6.96 -2.13
C ASN A 65 10.02 6.34 -3.52
N ALA A 66 9.38 7.10 -4.41
CA ALA A 66 9.13 6.72 -5.81
C ALA A 66 8.11 5.59 -6.02
N ILE A 67 7.36 5.19 -5.02
CA ILE A 67 6.28 4.21 -5.20
C ILE A 67 5.14 4.89 -5.95
N SER A 68 4.86 4.41 -7.17
CA SER A 68 3.80 4.97 -8.02
C SER A 68 2.52 4.16 -8.00
N LYS A 69 2.62 2.87 -7.73
CA LYS A 69 1.48 1.94 -7.67
C LYS A 69 1.67 0.92 -6.57
N VAL A 70 0.57 0.46 -6.01
CA VAL A 70 0.56 -0.57 -4.98
C VAL A 70 -0.68 -1.43 -5.14
N PHE A 71 -0.58 -2.71 -4.78
CA PHE A 71 -1.73 -3.60 -4.69
C PHE A 71 -1.46 -4.69 -3.65
N VAL A 72 -2.55 -5.24 -3.09
CA VAL A 72 -2.46 -6.33 -2.11
C VAL A 72 -2.30 -7.64 -2.88
N THR A 73 -1.29 -8.42 -2.52
CA THR A 73 -1.03 -9.72 -3.15
C THR A 73 -2.06 -10.75 -2.69
N GLU A 74 -2.03 -11.92 -3.32
CA GLU A 74 -2.87 -13.04 -2.89
C GLU A 74 -2.59 -13.42 -1.43
N LEU A 75 -1.31 -13.47 -1.05
CA LEU A 75 -0.91 -13.71 0.33
C LEU A 75 -1.45 -12.61 1.26
N GLY A 76 -1.37 -11.37 0.83
CA GLY A 76 -1.90 -10.24 1.60
C GLY A 76 -3.40 -10.35 1.82
N ARG A 77 -4.15 -10.73 0.80
CA ARG A 77 -5.60 -10.93 0.92
C ARG A 77 -5.94 -12.07 1.88
N LYS A 78 -5.19 -13.15 1.82
CA LYS A 78 -5.36 -14.27 2.73
C LYS A 78 -5.09 -13.86 4.17
N THR A 79 -4.03 -13.09 4.38
CA THR A 79 -3.66 -12.57 5.70
C THR A 79 -4.75 -11.66 6.26
N LEU A 80 -5.31 -10.77 5.44
CA LEU A 80 -6.42 -9.92 5.85
C LEU A 80 -7.64 -10.72 6.26
N LYS A 81 -7.93 -11.78 5.52
CA LYS A 81 -9.06 -12.65 5.81
C LYS A 81 -8.89 -13.37 7.14
N GLU A 82 -7.67 -13.77 7.48
CA GLU A 82 -7.35 -14.47 8.71
C GLU A 82 -7.32 -13.55 9.94
N GLU A 83 -6.85 -12.32 9.77
CA GLU A 83 -6.68 -11.36 10.85
C GLU A 83 -7.80 -10.30 10.92
N GLY A 84 -8.52 -10.17 9.86
CA GLY A 84 -9.59 -9.20 9.76
C GLY A 84 -10.96 -9.82 9.91
#